data_e5171e0a0238b50216cbb987c15a1bc1
#
_entry.id   e5171e0a0238b50216cbb987c15a1bc1
#
_cell.length_a   1.000
_cell.length_b   1.000
_cell.length_c   1.000
_cell.angle_alpha   90.00
_cell.angle_beta   90.00
_cell.angle_gamma   90.00
#
_symmetry.space_group_name_H-M   'P 1'
#
loop_
_entity.id
_entity.type
_entity.pdbx_description
1 polymer ?
#
loop_
_entity_poly.entity_id
_entity_poly.type
_entity_poly.pdbx_seq_one_letter_code
_entity_poly.pdbx_strand_id
1 'polypeptide(L)'
;MDVIFQHPKFRKLKKQGLTYVDMHFHTNYSMDTSTRVNFIAKRAKMLGCGIAITDHNEIKGNIELAGKKKCMVIPSVEITSSELLDVIPYFYHLNDLKEFYNKHIKHNLRPNIGFNFNRVSLNFEEILHKLRNYRCIINLPHPYAPYPQNTDPFLLKENKRLLKYIDSLEVLNGSLHRERNINSIKLNKKLKKAYVGGSDGHTLFQLGEVITITENTDTEGFLDYIKKHQNIVMGEEMRFMHRTWVQLIIFKNALKFKVKEKSTKLKKKEWR
;
A
#
# COMPACT_ATOMS: atom_id res chain seq x y z
N MET A 1 -17.64 10.74 -5.43
CA MET A 1 -16.19 10.44 -5.46
C MET A 1 -15.43 11.71 -5.77
N ASP A 2 -14.70 12.19 -4.79
CA ASP A 2 -14.02 13.48 -4.84
C ASP A 2 -12.51 13.25 -4.87
N VAL A 3 -11.92 13.47 -6.05
CA VAL A 3 -10.48 13.36 -6.30
C VAL A 3 -9.95 14.71 -6.74
N ILE A 4 -9.00 15.26 -5.98
CA ILE A 4 -8.43 16.59 -6.19
C ILE A 4 -6.96 16.44 -6.56
N PHE A 5 -6.62 16.78 -7.79
CA PHE A 5 -5.24 16.79 -8.27
C PHE A 5 -4.55 18.09 -7.84
N GLN A 6 -4.16 18.14 -6.57
CA GLN A 6 -3.47 19.27 -5.98
C GLN A 6 -2.60 18.79 -4.82
N HIS A 7 -1.42 19.36 -4.69
CA HIS A 7 -0.52 19.05 -3.57
C HIS A 7 -1.17 19.39 -2.20
N PRO A 8 -1.16 18.47 -1.21
CA PRO A 8 -1.81 18.68 0.08
C PRO A 8 -1.23 19.87 0.85
N LYS A 9 -2.10 20.76 1.33
CA LYS A 9 -1.74 21.90 2.18
C LYS A 9 -1.98 21.52 3.65
N PHE A 10 -1.10 20.76 4.25
CA PHE A 10 -1.25 20.17 5.59
C PHE A 10 -1.65 21.18 6.69
N ARG A 11 -1.07 22.40 6.68
CA ARG A 11 -1.45 23.47 7.64
C ARG A 11 -2.93 23.83 7.54
N LYS A 12 -3.49 23.88 6.31
CA LYS A 12 -4.89 24.19 6.06
C LYS A 12 -5.78 23.03 6.52
N LEU A 13 -5.45 21.80 6.15
CA LEU A 13 -6.18 20.58 6.56
C LEU A 13 -6.24 20.46 8.08
N LYS A 14 -5.12 20.67 8.76
CA LYS A 14 -5.04 20.67 10.23
C LYS A 14 -5.93 21.75 10.86
N LYS A 15 -5.95 22.97 10.33
CA LYS A 15 -6.83 24.05 10.81
C LYS A 15 -8.31 23.72 10.66
N GLN A 16 -8.67 22.94 9.65
CA GLN A 16 -10.04 22.46 9.40
C GLN A 16 -10.43 21.26 10.27
N GLY A 17 -9.52 20.77 11.12
CA GLY A 17 -9.79 19.62 11.99
C GLY A 17 -9.97 18.31 11.24
N LEU A 18 -9.41 18.16 10.02
CA LEU A 18 -9.58 16.96 9.21
C LEU A 18 -8.55 15.89 9.58
N THR A 19 -8.94 14.62 9.44
CA THR A 19 -8.04 13.48 9.47
C THR A 19 -7.59 13.14 8.05
N TYR A 20 -6.29 12.93 7.86
CA TYR A 20 -5.74 12.58 6.56
C TYR A 20 -4.62 11.54 6.70
N VAL A 21 -4.62 10.58 5.79
CA VAL A 21 -3.76 9.41 5.82
C VAL A 21 -3.17 9.15 4.43
N ASP A 22 -1.87 8.91 4.35
CA ASP A 22 -1.24 8.30 3.18
C ASP A 22 -1.50 6.80 3.20
N MET A 23 -2.34 6.31 2.27
CA MET A 23 -2.88 4.95 2.32
C MET A 23 -1.97 3.91 1.65
N HIS A 24 -0.79 4.31 1.13
CA HIS A 24 0.14 3.41 0.47
C HIS A 24 1.58 3.89 0.64
N PHE A 25 2.34 3.27 1.57
CA PHE A 25 3.71 3.68 1.84
C PHE A 25 4.59 2.50 2.29
N HIS A 26 5.84 2.45 1.78
CA HIS A 26 6.79 1.36 2.04
C HIS A 26 7.91 1.77 3.00
N THR A 27 8.41 0.80 3.79
CA THR A 27 9.51 0.98 4.73
C THR A 27 10.72 0.13 4.35
N ASN A 28 11.81 0.29 5.10
CA ASN A 28 13.00 -0.56 4.96
C ASN A 28 12.77 -2.05 5.25
N TYR A 29 11.57 -2.46 5.60
CA TYR A 29 11.18 -3.87 5.68
C TYR A 29 10.69 -4.40 4.32
N SER A 30 10.32 -3.53 3.40
CA SER A 30 10.16 -3.86 1.99
C SER A 30 11.50 -3.95 1.28
N MET A 31 11.63 -4.84 0.29
CA MET A 31 12.90 -5.10 -0.40
C MET A 31 13.37 -3.96 -1.30
N ASP A 32 12.49 -3.07 -1.67
CA ASP A 32 12.65 -2.04 -2.70
C ASP A 32 12.90 -0.63 -2.12
N THR A 33 12.83 -0.49 -0.79
CA THR A 33 13.12 0.78 -0.11
C THR A 33 14.12 0.65 1.03
N SER A 34 14.77 1.77 1.37
CA SER A 34 15.66 1.90 2.53
C SER A 34 15.15 2.91 3.57
N THR A 35 13.92 3.39 3.41
CA THR A 35 13.32 4.42 4.28
C THR A 35 12.95 3.85 5.65
N ARG A 36 13.73 4.20 6.67
CA ARG A 36 13.58 3.66 8.02
C ARG A 36 12.35 4.21 8.74
N VAL A 37 11.64 3.36 9.46
CA VAL A 37 10.42 3.68 10.23
C VAL A 37 10.60 4.88 11.16
N ASN A 38 11.78 5.07 11.76
CA ASN A 38 12.06 6.24 12.62
C ASN A 38 11.94 7.57 11.89
N PHE A 39 12.40 7.67 10.65
CA PHE A 39 12.29 8.89 9.84
C PHE A 39 10.85 9.09 9.35
N ILE A 40 10.18 8.00 8.98
CA ILE A 40 8.76 8.01 8.61
C ILE A 40 7.93 8.57 9.77
N ALA A 41 8.11 8.03 11.00
CA ALA A 41 7.41 8.49 12.19
C ALA A 41 7.62 9.97 12.49
N LYS A 42 8.86 10.47 12.32
CA LYS A 42 9.18 11.91 12.49
C LYS A 42 8.48 12.77 11.44
N ARG A 43 8.54 12.35 10.17
CA ARG A 43 7.92 13.07 9.05
C ARG A 43 6.40 13.11 9.20
N ALA A 44 5.78 11.96 9.47
CA ALA A 44 4.34 11.84 9.71
C ALA A 44 3.86 12.77 10.83
N LYS A 45 4.58 12.78 11.97
CA LYS A 45 4.29 13.69 13.08
C LYS A 45 4.38 15.16 12.66
N MET A 46 5.40 15.55 11.89
CA MET A 46 5.55 16.93 11.39
C MET A 46 4.39 17.34 10.49
N LEU A 47 3.96 16.44 9.61
CA LEU A 47 2.85 16.69 8.69
C LEU A 47 1.50 16.60 9.39
N GLY A 48 1.39 15.92 10.55
CA GLY A 48 0.13 15.53 11.16
C GLY A 48 -0.61 14.46 10.36
N CYS A 49 0.12 13.70 9.53
CA CYS A 49 -0.43 12.73 8.59
C CYS A 49 -0.41 11.33 9.21
N GLY A 50 -1.51 10.59 9.11
CA GLY A 50 -1.55 9.15 9.34
C GLY A 50 -0.91 8.37 8.19
N ILE A 51 -0.64 7.09 8.40
CA ILE A 51 0.02 6.25 7.38
C ILE A 51 -0.55 4.83 7.42
N ALA A 52 -0.79 4.26 6.24
CA ALA A 52 -0.90 2.82 6.03
C ALA A 52 0.46 2.31 5.52
N ILE A 53 1.15 1.49 6.33
CA ILE A 53 2.38 0.82 5.88
C ILE A 53 2.00 -0.42 5.11
N THR A 54 2.44 -0.49 3.87
CA THR A 54 2.06 -1.51 2.89
C THR A 54 3.29 -2.27 2.37
N ASP A 55 4.22 -2.61 3.26
CA ASP A 55 5.41 -3.37 2.87
C ASP A 55 5.02 -4.67 2.17
N HIS A 56 5.73 -5.05 1.10
CA HIS A 56 5.46 -6.25 0.32
C HIS A 56 5.58 -7.53 1.16
N ASN A 57 4.45 -8.16 1.44
CA ASN A 57 4.33 -9.41 2.21
C ASN A 57 5.05 -9.38 3.58
N GLU A 58 5.14 -8.20 4.22
CA GLU A 58 5.80 -8.03 5.52
C GLU A 58 5.03 -6.99 6.38
N ILE A 59 4.90 -7.26 7.68
CA ILE A 59 4.15 -6.39 8.61
C ILE A 59 5.01 -5.74 9.70
N LYS A 60 6.33 -5.99 9.70
CA LYS A 60 7.22 -5.44 10.74
C LYS A 60 7.21 -3.92 10.76
N GLY A 61 7.11 -3.27 9.59
CA GLY A 61 6.98 -1.82 9.48
C GLY A 61 5.75 -1.27 10.22
N ASN A 62 4.60 -1.93 10.05
CA ASN A 62 3.36 -1.61 10.80
C ASN A 62 3.54 -1.73 12.30
N ILE A 63 4.09 -2.86 12.76
CA ILE A 63 4.29 -3.15 14.19
C ILE A 63 5.24 -2.11 14.81
N GLU A 64 6.35 -1.82 14.14
CA GLU A 64 7.31 -0.84 14.62
C GLU A 64 6.72 0.57 14.65
N LEU A 65 6.02 1.00 13.60
CA LEU A 65 5.43 2.34 13.54
C LEU A 65 4.32 2.53 14.58
N ALA A 66 3.43 1.55 14.72
CA ALA A 66 2.36 1.57 15.72
C ALA A 66 2.93 1.68 17.14
N GLY A 67 4.01 0.94 17.44
CA GLY A 67 4.69 0.99 18.73
C GLY A 67 5.27 2.37 19.06
N LYS A 68 5.56 3.22 18.07
CA LYS A 68 6.10 4.57 18.29
C LYS A 68 5.04 5.59 18.75
N LYS A 69 3.75 5.33 18.52
CA LYS A 69 2.63 6.22 18.90
C LYS A 69 2.81 7.69 18.47
N LYS A 70 3.38 7.92 17.28
CA LYS A 70 3.71 9.27 16.76
C LYS A 70 2.67 9.84 15.79
N CYS A 71 1.91 8.97 15.13
CA CYS A 71 0.86 9.29 14.17
C CYS A 71 -0.20 8.18 14.19
N MET A 72 -1.33 8.42 13.54
CA MET A 72 -2.30 7.37 13.22
C MET A 72 -1.64 6.34 12.30
N VAL A 73 -1.86 5.05 12.57
CA VAL A 73 -1.39 3.95 11.73
C VAL A 73 -2.58 3.10 11.33
N ILE A 74 -2.81 2.96 10.03
CA ILE A 74 -3.78 2.01 9.49
C ILE A 74 -3.06 0.67 9.32
N PRO A 75 -3.43 -0.39 10.05
CA PRO A 75 -2.80 -1.70 9.92
C PRO A 75 -3.04 -2.29 8.54
N SER A 76 -1.97 -2.54 7.77
CA SER A 76 -2.07 -2.93 6.36
C SER A 76 -0.84 -3.73 5.91
N VAL A 77 -0.93 -4.32 4.74
CA VAL A 77 0.17 -5.02 4.07
C VAL A 77 -0.14 -5.08 2.58
N GLU A 78 0.84 -4.93 1.72
CA GLU A 78 0.66 -5.21 0.30
C GLU A 78 1.03 -6.67 0.03
N ILE A 79 0.04 -7.46 -0.42
CA ILE A 79 0.21 -8.89 -0.66
C ILE A 79 0.28 -9.12 -2.15
N THR A 80 1.43 -9.63 -2.60
CA THR A 80 1.65 -10.04 -3.99
C THR A 80 1.35 -11.53 -4.13
N SER A 81 0.35 -11.88 -4.91
CA SER A 81 -0.08 -13.26 -5.19
C SER A 81 0.92 -14.04 -6.02
N SER A 82 0.67 -15.33 -6.24
CA SER A 82 1.47 -16.17 -7.13
C SER A 82 1.44 -15.72 -8.58
N GLU A 83 0.37 -15.03 -8.99
CA GLU A 83 0.20 -14.43 -10.33
C GLU A 83 0.82 -13.03 -10.45
N LEU A 84 1.47 -12.52 -9.41
CA LEU A 84 2.04 -11.17 -9.34
C LEU A 84 0.98 -10.05 -9.33
N LEU A 85 -0.22 -10.35 -8.81
CA LEU A 85 -1.27 -9.38 -8.58
C LEU A 85 -1.24 -8.93 -7.12
N ASP A 86 -1.42 -7.63 -6.90
CA ASP A 86 -1.34 -7.04 -5.57
C ASP A 86 -2.73 -6.77 -4.98
N VAL A 87 -2.84 -6.92 -3.66
CA VAL A 87 -4.00 -6.53 -2.86
C VAL A 87 -3.54 -5.93 -1.54
N ILE A 88 -4.19 -4.84 -1.11
CA ILE A 88 -3.91 -4.20 0.18
C ILE A 88 -5.14 -4.31 1.07
N PRO A 89 -5.15 -5.21 2.07
CA PRO A 89 -6.13 -5.16 3.14
C PRO A 89 -5.79 -4.06 4.16
N TYR A 90 -6.77 -3.21 4.48
CA TYR A 90 -6.71 -2.27 5.60
C TYR A 90 -7.51 -2.84 6.76
N PHE A 91 -6.83 -3.30 7.79
CA PHE A 91 -7.47 -3.88 8.98
C PHE A 91 -7.87 -2.81 9.97
N TYR A 92 -8.97 -3.04 10.68
CA TYR A 92 -9.42 -2.17 11.76
C TYR A 92 -8.50 -2.25 12.98
N HIS A 93 -7.92 -3.43 13.24
CA HIS A 93 -7.06 -3.66 14.40
C HIS A 93 -5.72 -4.30 13.99
N LEU A 94 -4.65 -3.88 14.65
CA LEU A 94 -3.31 -4.43 14.41
C LEU A 94 -3.23 -5.93 14.75
N ASN A 95 -4.04 -6.41 15.69
CA ASN A 95 -4.07 -7.82 16.06
C ASN A 95 -4.63 -8.68 14.94
N ASP A 96 -5.65 -8.21 14.22
CA ASP A 96 -6.22 -8.92 13.07
C ASP A 96 -5.20 -9.03 11.93
N LEU A 97 -4.45 -7.95 11.65
CA LEU A 97 -3.34 -7.98 10.70
C LEU A 97 -2.28 -9.01 11.10
N LYS A 98 -1.88 -9.05 12.39
CA LYS A 98 -0.89 -10.02 12.90
C LYS A 98 -1.37 -11.45 12.77
N GLU A 99 -2.64 -11.70 13.14
CA GLU A 99 -3.24 -13.02 13.03
C GLU A 99 -3.30 -13.47 11.57
N PHE A 100 -3.85 -12.63 10.69
CA PHE A 100 -3.91 -12.90 9.25
C PHE A 100 -2.54 -13.22 8.67
N TYR A 101 -1.54 -12.39 8.97
CA TYR A 101 -0.18 -12.57 8.48
C TYR A 101 0.43 -13.90 8.94
N ASN A 102 0.37 -14.19 10.25
CA ASN A 102 0.94 -15.41 10.79
C ASN A 102 0.26 -16.66 10.25
N LYS A 103 -1.07 -16.65 10.09
CA LYS A 103 -1.85 -17.80 9.65
C LYS A 103 -1.77 -18.04 8.13
N HIS A 104 -1.73 -16.97 7.32
CA HIS A 104 -1.92 -17.10 5.88
C HIS A 104 -0.75 -16.64 5.03
N ILE A 105 0.09 -15.70 5.49
CA ILE A 105 1.15 -15.12 4.66
C ILE A 105 2.51 -15.71 4.99
N LYS A 106 2.92 -15.69 6.24
CA LYS A 106 4.27 -16.03 6.69
C LYS A 106 4.78 -17.39 6.18
N HIS A 107 3.94 -18.42 6.20
CA HIS A 107 4.30 -19.78 5.77
C HIS A 107 4.16 -20.00 4.25
N ASN A 108 3.55 -19.05 3.57
CA ASN A 108 3.35 -19.07 2.11
C ASN A 108 4.34 -18.19 1.36
N LEU A 109 5.27 -17.51 2.04
CA LEU A 109 6.31 -16.72 1.40
C LEU A 109 7.18 -17.57 0.49
N ARG A 110 7.40 -17.11 -0.74
CA ARG A 110 8.26 -17.77 -1.72
C ARG A 110 9.56 -17.00 -1.89
N PRO A 111 10.69 -17.71 -2.08
CA PRO A 111 11.95 -17.05 -2.40
C PRO A 111 11.85 -16.24 -3.68
N ASN A 112 12.56 -15.12 -3.72
CA ASN A 112 12.69 -14.32 -4.94
C ASN A 112 13.34 -15.13 -6.05
N ILE A 113 12.64 -15.28 -7.18
CA ILE A 113 13.19 -15.83 -8.43
C ILE A 113 13.38 -14.66 -9.40
N GLY A 114 14.63 -14.36 -9.76
CA GLY A 114 14.93 -13.27 -10.69
C GLY A 114 14.75 -11.87 -10.08
N PHE A 115 14.24 -10.92 -10.84
CA PHE A 115 13.87 -9.56 -10.40
C PHE A 115 12.46 -9.47 -9.81
N ASN A 116 11.77 -10.60 -9.67
CA ASN A 116 10.42 -10.63 -9.16
C ASN A 116 10.39 -10.36 -7.65
N PHE A 117 9.41 -9.59 -7.24
CA PHE A 117 9.13 -9.24 -5.85
C PHE A 117 8.87 -10.49 -4.99
N ASN A 118 9.02 -10.35 -3.68
CA ASN A 118 8.52 -11.36 -2.75
C ASN A 118 7.04 -11.61 -3.04
N ARG A 119 6.69 -12.86 -3.33
CA ARG A 119 5.30 -13.28 -3.55
C ARG A 119 4.93 -14.39 -2.60
N VAL A 120 3.66 -14.56 -2.38
CA VAL A 120 3.14 -15.75 -1.68
C VAL A 120 2.84 -16.87 -2.68
N SER A 121 2.71 -18.10 -2.19
CA SER A 121 2.28 -19.24 -3.03
C SER A 121 0.78 -19.27 -3.28
N LEU A 122 0.02 -18.47 -2.54
CA LEU A 122 -1.42 -18.35 -2.71
C LEU A 122 -1.75 -17.58 -4.00
N ASN A 123 -2.75 -18.02 -4.72
CA ASN A 123 -3.30 -17.26 -5.85
C ASN A 123 -4.16 -16.09 -5.35
N PHE A 124 -4.48 -15.17 -6.26
CA PHE A 124 -5.21 -13.96 -5.92
C PHE A 124 -6.59 -14.24 -5.31
N GLU A 125 -7.32 -15.20 -5.87
CA GLU A 125 -8.64 -15.61 -5.36
C GLU A 125 -8.56 -16.21 -3.96
N GLU A 126 -7.59 -17.08 -3.69
CA GLU A 126 -7.36 -17.66 -2.36
C GLU A 126 -7.09 -16.58 -1.29
N ILE A 127 -6.31 -15.54 -1.64
CA ILE A 127 -6.03 -14.42 -0.75
C ILE A 127 -7.33 -13.68 -0.43
N LEU A 128 -8.13 -13.34 -1.46
CA LEU A 128 -9.41 -12.65 -1.27
C LEU A 128 -10.36 -13.45 -0.38
N HIS A 129 -10.48 -14.76 -0.59
CA HIS A 129 -11.33 -15.63 0.24
C HIS A 129 -10.89 -15.63 1.70
N LYS A 130 -9.57 -15.68 1.97
CA LYS A 130 -9.04 -15.66 3.34
C LYS A 130 -9.29 -14.30 4.02
N LEU A 131 -9.16 -13.19 3.30
CA LEU A 131 -9.39 -11.83 3.80
C LEU A 131 -10.85 -11.60 4.22
N ARG A 132 -11.84 -12.23 3.56
CA ARG A 132 -13.26 -12.09 3.91
C ARG A 132 -13.61 -12.60 5.30
N ASN A 133 -12.76 -13.38 5.95
CA ASN A 133 -12.93 -13.84 7.32
C ASN A 133 -12.45 -12.83 8.38
N TYR A 134 -11.95 -11.67 7.95
CA TYR A 134 -11.42 -10.62 8.82
C TYR A 134 -12.18 -9.30 8.60
N ARG A 135 -12.24 -8.49 9.67
CA ARG A 135 -12.78 -7.13 9.57
C ARG A 135 -11.73 -6.21 8.93
N CYS A 136 -11.78 -6.09 7.61
CA CYS A 136 -10.89 -5.22 6.84
C CYS A 136 -11.59 -4.62 5.62
N ILE A 137 -10.95 -3.64 4.99
CA ILE A 137 -11.30 -3.14 3.64
C ILE A 137 -10.30 -3.78 2.67
N ILE A 138 -10.80 -4.55 1.73
CA ILE A 138 -9.98 -5.18 0.69
C ILE A 138 -9.84 -4.19 -0.46
N ASN A 139 -8.66 -3.59 -0.59
CA ASN A 139 -8.35 -2.59 -1.61
C ASN A 139 -7.58 -3.18 -2.77
N LEU A 140 -7.96 -2.80 -3.99
CA LEU A 140 -7.21 -3.07 -5.21
C LEU A 140 -6.25 -1.90 -5.45
N PRO A 141 -4.92 -2.06 -5.20
CA PRO A 141 -3.96 -1.00 -5.45
C PRO A 141 -3.72 -0.79 -6.93
N HIS A 142 -3.33 0.40 -7.33
CA HIS A 142 -2.83 0.80 -8.65
C HIS A 142 -3.32 -0.07 -9.84
N PRO A 143 -4.65 -0.20 -10.12
CA PRO A 143 -5.20 -1.18 -11.07
C PRO A 143 -4.65 -1.04 -12.50
N TYR A 144 -4.11 0.11 -12.85
CA TYR A 144 -3.45 0.37 -14.13
C TYR A 144 -1.92 0.49 -14.00
N ALA A 145 -1.28 -0.16 -13.01
CA ALA A 145 0.17 -0.25 -12.93
C ALA A 145 0.78 -0.89 -14.21
N PRO A 146 2.08 -0.71 -14.49
CA PRO A 146 2.74 -1.47 -15.55
C PRO A 146 2.64 -2.98 -15.33
N TYR A 147 2.60 -3.75 -16.42
CA TYR A 147 2.68 -5.22 -16.33
C TYR A 147 3.93 -5.64 -15.53
N PRO A 148 3.88 -6.67 -14.66
CA PRO A 148 2.76 -7.60 -14.45
C PRO A 148 1.73 -7.18 -13.38
N GLN A 149 1.94 -6.08 -12.66
CA GLN A 149 1.10 -5.64 -11.53
C GLN A 149 -0.26 -5.04 -11.94
N ASN A 150 -0.56 -4.96 -13.24
CA ASN A 150 -1.83 -4.48 -13.75
C ASN A 150 -2.93 -5.51 -13.53
N THR A 151 -3.83 -5.24 -12.59
CA THR A 151 -4.94 -6.10 -12.21
C THR A 151 -6.21 -5.89 -13.07
N ASP A 152 -6.32 -4.78 -13.81
CA ASP A 152 -7.51 -4.46 -14.61
C ASP A 152 -7.83 -5.53 -15.68
N PRO A 153 -6.90 -5.98 -16.54
CA PRO A 153 -7.17 -7.01 -17.52
C PRO A 153 -7.61 -8.34 -16.92
N PHE A 154 -6.97 -8.74 -15.81
CA PHE A 154 -7.28 -9.98 -15.13
C PHE A 154 -8.69 -9.96 -14.51
N LEU A 155 -8.99 -8.92 -13.72
CA LEU A 155 -10.27 -8.83 -13.02
C LEU A 155 -11.44 -8.56 -13.98
N LEU A 156 -11.25 -7.67 -14.96
CA LEU A 156 -12.35 -7.23 -15.82
C LEU A 156 -12.59 -8.16 -17.00
N LYS A 157 -11.58 -8.81 -17.52
CA LYS A 157 -11.73 -9.71 -18.69
C LYS A 157 -11.94 -11.16 -18.28
N GLU A 158 -11.13 -11.66 -17.36
CA GLU A 158 -11.07 -13.09 -17.04
C GLU A 158 -11.83 -13.48 -15.78
N ASN A 159 -11.85 -12.61 -14.76
CA ASN A 159 -12.34 -12.95 -13.41
C ASN A 159 -13.25 -11.89 -12.80
N LYS A 160 -14.21 -11.34 -13.56
CA LYS A 160 -15.19 -10.35 -13.05
C LYS A 160 -15.87 -10.76 -11.74
N ARG A 161 -16.05 -12.06 -11.51
CA ARG A 161 -16.63 -12.60 -10.28
C ARG A 161 -15.85 -12.24 -9.02
N LEU A 162 -14.54 -11.97 -9.14
CA LEU A 162 -13.69 -11.59 -8.01
C LEU A 162 -13.93 -10.15 -7.54
N LEU A 163 -14.48 -9.29 -8.40
CA LEU A 163 -14.82 -7.91 -8.05
C LEU A 163 -15.78 -7.82 -6.84
N LYS A 164 -16.60 -8.84 -6.60
CA LYS A 164 -17.48 -8.86 -5.42
C LYS A 164 -16.72 -8.86 -4.08
N TYR A 165 -15.47 -9.33 -4.08
CA TYR A 165 -14.61 -9.39 -2.88
C TYR A 165 -13.79 -8.12 -2.66
N ILE A 166 -13.67 -7.26 -3.67
CA ILE A 166 -12.97 -5.98 -3.59
C ILE A 166 -13.92 -4.92 -3.01
N ASP A 167 -13.52 -4.29 -1.92
CA ASP A 167 -14.31 -3.23 -1.26
C ASP A 167 -13.96 -1.85 -1.79
N SER A 168 -12.68 -1.57 -2.09
CA SER A 168 -12.19 -0.27 -2.55
C SER A 168 -11.16 -0.36 -3.67
N LEU A 169 -10.96 0.75 -4.39
CA LEU A 169 -9.90 0.90 -5.39
C LEU A 169 -8.98 2.06 -5.01
N GLU A 170 -7.69 1.92 -5.29
CA GLU A 170 -6.77 3.04 -5.28
C GLU A 170 -6.96 3.85 -6.56
N VAL A 171 -7.55 5.03 -6.43
CA VAL A 171 -7.94 5.88 -7.57
C VAL A 171 -6.88 6.94 -7.90
N LEU A 172 -5.99 7.23 -6.95
CA LEU A 172 -4.86 8.13 -7.13
C LEU A 172 -3.63 7.55 -6.43
N ASN A 173 -2.63 7.19 -7.21
CA ASN A 173 -1.35 6.67 -6.76
C ASN A 173 -0.25 7.65 -7.19
N GLY A 174 0.56 8.10 -6.22
CA GLY A 174 1.60 9.12 -6.44
C GLY A 174 2.74 8.66 -7.35
N SER A 175 2.98 7.36 -7.45
CA SER A 175 4.05 6.78 -8.27
C SER A 175 3.64 6.52 -9.73
N LEU A 176 2.34 6.56 -10.04
CA LEU A 176 1.82 6.37 -11.40
C LEU A 176 1.79 7.68 -12.21
N HIS A 177 1.58 7.55 -13.52
CA HIS A 177 1.29 8.68 -14.42
C HIS A 177 -0.17 9.12 -14.31
N ARG A 178 -0.44 10.42 -14.57
CA ARG A 178 -1.76 11.03 -14.57
C ARG A 178 -2.80 10.22 -15.35
N GLU A 179 -2.45 9.77 -16.53
CA GLU A 179 -3.33 8.98 -17.39
C GLU A 179 -3.80 7.70 -16.71
N ARG A 180 -2.91 6.99 -16.02
CA ARG A 180 -3.22 5.76 -15.28
C ARG A 180 -4.16 6.03 -14.11
N ASN A 181 -3.92 7.11 -13.36
CA ASN A 181 -4.81 7.57 -12.29
C ASN A 181 -6.19 7.94 -12.83
N ILE A 182 -6.27 8.64 -13.96
CA ILE A 182 -7.54 8.95 -14.63
C ILE A 182 -8.27 7.66 -15.03
N ASN A 183 -7.56 6.64 -15.51
CA ASN A 183 -8.18 5.36 -15.85
C ASN A 183 -8.69 4.62 -14.60
N SER A 184 -7.97 4.67 -13.47
CA SER A 184 -8.43 4.14 -12.17
C SER A 184 -9.72 4.85 -11.70
N ILE A 185 -9.78 6.18 -11.84
CA ILE A 185 -10.99 6.97 -11.54
C ILE A 185 -12.17 6.56 -12.44
N LYS A 186 -11.92 6.41 -13.75
CA LYS A 186 -12.96 5.97 -14.71
C LYS A 186 -13.46 4.57 -14.38
N LEU A 187 -12.55 3.66 -14.02
CA LEU A 187 -12.89 2.31 -13.58
C LEU A 187 -13.78 2.37 -12.33
N ASN A 188 -13.37 3.13 -11.31
CA ASN A 188 -14.16 3.20 -10.08
C ASN A 188 -15.53 3.86 -10.25
N LYS A 189 -15.68 4.82 -11.17
CA LYS A 189 -17.00 5.37 -11.53
C LYS A 189 -17.96 4.29 -12.08
N LYS A 190 -17.42 3.28 -12.80
CA LYS A 190 -18.21 2.14 -13.31
C LYS A 190 -18.51 1.14 -12.20
N LEU A 191 -17.54 0.84 -11.34
CA LEU A 191 -17.65 -0.19 -10.32
C LEU A 191 -18.37 0.30 -9.05
N LYS A 192 -18.39 1.60 -8.80
CA LYS A 192 -19.00 2.25 -7.63
C LYS A 192 -18.48 1.69 -6.29
N LYS A 193 -17.20 1.35 -6.21
CA LYS A 193 -16.54 0.89 -5.00
C LYS A 193 -16.11 2.07 -4.12
N ALA A 194 -15.85 1.82 -2.84
CA ALA A 194 -15.09 2.76 -2.03
C ALA A 194 -13.75 3.09 -2.70
N TYR A 195 -13.07 4.14 -2.26
CA TYR A 195 -11.87 4.58 -2.95
C TYR A 195 -10.88 5.22 -1.97
N VAL A 196 -9.60 5.04 -2.29
CA VAL A 196 -8.49 5.60 -1.53
C VAL A 196 -7.44 6.19 -2.47
N GLY A 197 -6.49 6.92 -1.90
CA GLY A 197 -5.28 7.33 -2.59
C GLY A 197 -4.09 7.25 -1.65
N GLY A 198 -2.94 6.90 -2.19
CA GLY A 198 -1.68 6.83 -1.48
C GLY A 198 -0.51 7.23 -2.35
N SER A 199 0.62 7.56 -1.72
CA SER A 199 1.82 7.99 -2.46
C SER A 199 2.51 6.84 -3.17
N ASP A 200 2.32 5.60 -2.71
CA ASP A 200 3.13 4.44 -3.09
C ASP A 200 4.63 4.76 -2.93
N GLY A 201 4.90 5.32 -1.74
CA GLY A 201 6.14 6.03 -1.45
C GLY A 201 7.26 5.08 -1.04
N HIS A 202 8.39 5.14 -1.75
CA HIS A 202 9.61 4.38 -1.49
C HIS A 202 10.73 5.26 -0.90
N THR A 203 10.50 6.56 -0.80
CA THR A 203 11.43 7.54 -0.23
C THR A 203 10.70 8.50 0.69
N LEU A 204 11.41 9.02 1.68
CA LEU A 204 10.80 9.85 2.72
C LEU A 204 10.09 11.11 2.20
N PHE A 205 10.53 11.68 1.09
CA PHE A 205 9.91 12.90 0.55
C PHE A 205 8.54 12.63 -0.09
N GLN A 206 8.27 11.41 -0.54
CA GLN A 206 6.97 11.03 -1.11
C GLN A 206 5.86 10.93 -0.06
N LEU A 207 6.21 10.80 1.24
CA LEU A 207 5.22 10.67 2.30
C LEU A 207 4.29 11.88 2.32
N GLY A 208 2.99 11.60 2.07
CA GLY A 208 1.94 12.59 2.06
C GLY A 208 1.74 13.31 0.73
N GLU A 209 2.43 12.92 -0.36
CA GLU A 209 2.20 13.48 -1.70
C GLU A 209 0.77 13.17 -2.20
N VAL A 210 0.22 12.02 -1.80
CA VAL A 210 -1.16 11.63 -2.00
C VAL A 210 -1.75 11.17 -0.67
N ILE A 211 -2.93 11.67 -0.33
CA ILE A 211 -3.62 11.37 0.92
C ILE A 211 -5.11 11.14 0.70
N THR A 212 -5.68 10.30 1.56
CA THR A 212 -7.13 10.15 1.74
C THR A 212 -7.54 10.96 2.96
N ILE A 213 -8.61 11.75 2.85
CA ILE A 213 -9.06 12.75 3.84
C ILE A 213 -10.48 12.41 4.28
N THR A 214 -10.74 12.50 5.58
CA THR A 214 -12.08 12.38 6.18
C THR A 214 -12.31 13.52 7.18
N GLU A 215 -13.50 13.57 7.77
CA GLU A 215 -13.73 14.32 8.99
C GLU A 215 -12.83 13.82 10.14
N ASN A 216 -12.73 14.59 11.21
CA ASN A 216 -11.90 14.25 12.37
C ASN A 216 -12.39 12.95 13.03
N THR A 217 -11.51 11.96 13.09
CA THR A 217 -11.84 10.63 13.60
C THR A 217 -10.58 9.82 13.96
N ASP A 218 -10.79 8.68 14.61
CA ASP A 218 -9.80 7.65 14.87
C ASP A 218 -9.63 6.67 13.69
N THR A 219 -8.84 5.62 13.88
CA THR A 219 -8.58 4.61 12.84
C THR A 219 -9.84 3.88 12.37
N GLU A 220 -10.74 3.51 13.28
CA GLU A 220 -11.97 2.79 12.93
C GLU A 220 -12.92 3.70 12.14
N GLY A 221 -13.19 4.89 12.67
CA GLY A 221 -14.04 5.87 12.00
C GLY A 221 -13.49 6.27 10.63
N PHE A 222 -12.15 6.38 10.48
CA PHE A 222 -11.53 6.69 9.20
C PHE A 222 -11.83 5.63 8.14
N LEU A 223 -11.71 4.34 8.48
CA LEU A 223 -12.06 3.25 7.58
C LEU A 223 -13.57 3.19 7.32
N ASP A 224 -14.41 3.49 8.30
CA ASP A 224 -15.86 3.56 8.12
C ASP A 224 -16.29 4.71 7.19
N TYR A 225 -15.64 5.88 7.26
CA TYR A 225 -15.85 6.99 6.32
C TYR A 225 -15.51 6.54 4.87
N ILE A 226 -14.40 5.82 4.67
CA ILE A 226 -14.03 5.26 3.37
C ILE A 226 -15.13 4.31 2.86
N LYS A 227 -15.59 3.37 3.69
CA LYS A 227 -16.67 2.42 3.32
C LYS A 227 -17.97 3.12 2.94
N LYS A 228 -18.26 4.25 3.58
CA LYS A 228 -19.46 5.07 3.30
C LYS A 228 -19.27 6.03 2.13
N HIS A 229 -18.12 6.03 1.45
CA HIS A 229 -17.77 6.97 0.39
C HIS A 229 -17.79 8.45 0.84
N GLN A 230 -17.50 8.70 2.12
CA GLN A 230 -17.50 10.01 2.77
C GLN A 230 -16.06 10.51 2.97
N ASN A 231 -15.25 10.34 1.95
CA ASN A 231 -13.84 10.74 1.94
C ASN A 231 -13.49 11.51 0.67
N ILE A 232 -12.39 12.25 0.74
CA ILE A 232 -11.78 12.95 -0.38
C ILE A 232 -10.39 12.34 -0.60
N VAL A 233 -9.97 12.20 -1.86
CA VAL A 233 -8.59 11.86 -2.21
C VAL A 233 -7.93 13.10 -2.79
N MET A 234 -6.76 13.47 -2.26
CA MET A 234 -6.02 14.66 -2.70
C MET A 234 -4.55 14.34 -2.88
N GLY A 235 -3.97 14.82 -3.96
CA GLY A 235 -2.54 14.68 -4.21
C GLY A 235 -2.16 14.91 -5.65
N GLU A 236 -0.86 14.81 -5.91
CA GLU A 236 -0.31 14.86 -7.25
C GLU A 236 0.68 13.71 -7.44
N GLU A 237 0.71 13.18 -8.64
CA GLU A 237 1.72 12.22 -9.04
C GLU A 237 3.09 12.86 -9.17
N MET A 238 4.13 12.08 -8.90
CA MET A 238 5.51 12.53 -9.04
C MET A 238 5.80 13.07 -10.43
N ARG A 239 6.55 14.17 -10.48
CA ARG A 239 7.13 14.71 -11.72
C ARG A 239 8.10 13.68 -12.34
N PHE A 240 8.20 13.71 -13.66
CA PHE A 240 9.00 12.74 -14.44
C PHE A 240 10.42 12.54 -13.90
N MET A 241 11.17 13.62 -13.64
CA MET A 241 12.55 13.52 -13.13
C MET A 241 12.62 12.86 -11.75
N HIS A 242 11.71 13.19 -10.82
CA HIS A 242 11.67 12.55 -9.51
C HIS A 242 11.32 11.06 -9.61
N ARG A 243 10.42 10.70 -10.52
CA ARG A 243 10.04 9.31 -10.76
C ARG A 243 11.23 8.48 -11.25
N THR A 244 11.99 8.98 -12.23
CA THR A 244 13.19 8.30 -12.74
C THR A 244 14.19 8.07 -11.62
N TRP A 245 14.42 9.07 -10.78
CA TRP A 245 15.33 8.95 -9.64
C TRP A 245 14.83 7.93 -8.60
N VAL A 246 13.54 7.93 -8.27
CA VAL A 246 12.94 6.94 -7.35
C VAL A 246 13.06 5.53 -7.92
N GLN A 247 12.81 5.32 -9.21
CA GLN A 247 12.97 4.02 -9.87
C GLN A 247 14.41 3.50 -9.77
N LEU A 248 15.41 4.37 -9.92
CA LEU A 248 16.82 4.01 -9.71
C LEU A 248 17.11 3.59 -8.27
N ILE A 249 16.50 4.26 -7.28
CA ILE A 249 16.61 3.90 -5.86
C ILE A 249 15.98 2.53 -5.60
N ILE A 250 14.76 2.29 -6.09
CA ILE A 250 14.06 1.00 -5.98
C ILE A 250 14.92 -0.11 -6.56
N PHE A 251 15.41 0.05 -7.79
CA PHE A 251 16.26 -0.93 -8.45
C PHE A 251 17.54 -1.22 -7.66
N LYS A 252 18.23 -0.18 -7.18
CA LYS A 252 19.43 -0.31 -6.35
C LYS A 252 19.16 -1.07 -5.04
N ASN A 253 18.03 -0.79 -4.38
CA ASN A 253 17.66 -1.45 -3.12
C ASN A 253 17.33 -2.92 -3.36
N ALA A 254 16.55 -3.23 -4.40
CA ALA A 254 16.22 -4.60 -4.79
C ALA A 254 17.47 -5.43 -5.10
N LEU A 255 18.48 -4.85 -5.79
CA LEU A 255 19.77 -5.51 -6.02
C LEU A 255 20.52 -5.80 -4.72
N LYS A 256 20.61 -4.82 -3.81
CA LYS A 256 21.27 -4.99 -2.50
C LYS A 256 20.61 -6.10 -1.66
N PHE A 257 19.28 -6.14 -1.66
CA PHE A 257 18.54 -7.17 -0.95
C PHE A 257 18.87 -8.57 -1.45
N LYS A 258 18.94 -8.78 -2.78
CA LYS A 258 19.33 -10.05 -3.40
C LYS A 258 20.72 -10.50 -3.03
N VAL A 259 21.70 -9.59 -3.05
CA VAL A 259 23.08 -9.91 -2.66
C VAL A 259 23.13 -10.38 -1.21
N LYS A 260 22.42 -9.69 -0.32
CA LYS A 260 22.33 -10.06 1.10
C LYS A 260 21.65 -11.43 1.30
N GLU A 261 20.57 -11.71 0.57
CA GLU A 261 19.87 -13.01 0.64
C GLU A 261 20.76 -14.17 0.19
N LYS A 262 21.50 -14.00 -0.92
CA LYS A 262 22.47 -15.00 -1.41
C LYS A 262 23.58 -15.25 -0.41
N SER A 263 24.16 -14.22 0.20
CA SER A 263 25.22 -14.35 1.20
C SER A 263 24.75 -15.08 2.45
N THR A 264 23.50 -14.86 2.90
CA THR A 264 22.91 -15.55 4.05
C THR A 264 22.62 -17.02 3.75
N LYS A 265 22.21 -17.36 2.52
CA LYS A 265 21.99 -18.75 2.09
C LYS A 265 23.31 -19.52 1.96
N LEU A 266 24.38 -18.90 1.48
CA LEU A 266 25.73 -19.50 1.41
C LEU A 266 26.25 -19.82 2.81
N LYS A 267 26.19 -18.87 3.75
CA LYS A 267 26.59 -19.08 5.14
C LYS A 267 25.82 -20.21 5.84
N LYS A 268 24.52 -20.39 5.54
CA LYS A 268 23.74 -21.51 6.10
C LYS A 268 24.08 -22.87 5.46
N LYS A 269 24.67 -22.91 4.26
CA LYS A 269 25.14 -24.15 3.62
C LYS A 269 26.51 -24.60 4.14
N GLU A 270 27.36 -23.67 4.57
CA GLU A 270 28.69 -23.96 5.13
C GLU A 270 28.63 -24.48 6.57
N TRP A 271 27.50 -24.39 7.25
CA TRP A 271 27.27 -24.87 8.63
C TRP A 271 26.39 -26.14 8.69
N ARG A 272 26.18 -26.82 7.59
CA ARG A 272 25.54 -28.14 7.48
C ARG A 272 26.49 -29.13 6.83
#